data_7bf200cdf0fce3855ddcd02c8c24652c
#
_entry.id   7bf200cdf0fce3855ddcd02c8c24652c
#
_cell.length_a   1.000
_cell.length_b   1.000
_cell.length_c   1.000
_cell.angle_alpha   90.00
_cell.angle_beta   90.00
_cell.angle_gamma   90.00
#
_symmetry.space_group_name_H-M   'P 1'
#
loop_
_entity.id
_entity.type
_entity.pdbx_description
1 polymer ?
#
loop_
_entity_poly.entity_id
_entity_poly.type
_entity_poly.pdbx_seq_one_letter_code
_entity_poly.pdbx_strand_id
1 'polypeptide(L)'
;MIRSARFINRSGNAGTVLPAILLCGLLGACGGDGYHGGNVFNGVNFVPMQRMITKGLWIANGTNVLEYVPSQLTVAGTSAAVPHLMNNSGSFGAPQGVTFDAKGNLWVMDPQAKVNGAETPALLEFSPAQLAALGTTPAPDPIATITSTGLNFPQQSVFDAQGNQWVTDHNKNTVLVFTAAQLAQTGTNNLVPAVTITSADFNGPLGIAFDINGDLWIANNGGVPGANGATSAAGTTIVEFLAAHLPAPPATGVLTPDLTPDVTLSDDGQNSIQAPWALVFDSRGHLLSSNANAPSTIVDFSRAELAATGAPVPVLIISPTTLGGIPTLDAPNGICFDNLEDLAVLNSAGAFGLAFFSNNQMVNGAFAPNTFIVGTATTLNAPAGCNFGPLVN
;
A
#
# COMPACT_ATOMS: atom_id res chain seq x y z
N MET A 1 21.55 -40.03 -0.02
CA MET A 1 22.96 -40.31 -0.35
C MET A 1 23.52 -39.07 -1.06
N ILE A 2 24.26 -38.26 -0.35
CA ILE A 2 24.91 -37.06 -0.89
C ILE A 2 26.36 -37.44 -1.23
N ARG A 3 26.76 -37.37 -2.48
CA ARG A 3 28.13 -37.57 -2.89
C ARG A 3 28.93 -36.30 -2.60
N SER A 4 29.96 -36.42 -1.76
CA SER A 4 30.96 -35.37 -1.53
C SER A 4 31.91 -35.26 -2.73
N ALA A 5 32.04 -34.10 -3.33
CA ALA A 5 33.08 -33.79 -4.29
C ALA A 5 34.35 -33.35 -3.53
N ARG A 6 35.50 -34.02 -3.78
CA ARG A 6 36.82 -33.61 -3.28
C ARG A 6 37.48 -32.73 -4.32
N PHE A 7 37.87 -31.54 -3.94
CA PHE A 7 38.80 -30.72 -4.72
C PHE A 7 40.19 -30.78 -4.08
N ILE A 8 41.19 -31.04 -4.85
CA ILE A 8 42.59 -31.02 -4.42
C ILE A 8 43.21 -29.69 -4.88
N ASN A 9 43.66 -28.89 -3.91
CA ASN A 9 44.44 -27.70 -4.18
C ASN A 9 45.91 -28.08 -4.35
N ARG A 10 46.65 -27.36 -5.19
CA ARG A 10 48.10 -27.60 -5.50
C ARG A 10 49.04 -27.50 -4.28
N SER A 11 48.54 -27.16 -3.09
CA SER A 11 49.30 -27.09 -1.83
C SER A 11 49.15 -28.30 -0.93
N GLY A 12 48.39 -29.32 -1.33
CA GLY A 12 48.33 -30.61 -0.61
C GLY A 12 47.46 -30.63 0.64
N ASN A 13 46.73 -29.60 0.99
CA ASN A 13 45.79 -29.60 2.11
C ASN A 13 44.35 -29.76 1.64
N ALA A 14 43.67 -30.79 2.12
CA ALA A 14 42.22 -31.00 1.85
C ALA A 14 41.38 -30.13 2.77
N GLY A 15 40.81 -29.05 2.23
CA GLY A 15 39.83 -28.23 2.91
C GLY A 15 38.44 -28.47 2.32
N THR A 16 37.46 -28.76 3.15
CA THR A 16 36.06 -28.88 2.74
C THR A 16 35.44 -27.47 2.79
N VAL A 17 35.12 -26.88 1.64
CA VAL A 17 34.36 -25.63 1.56
C VAL A 17 32.89 -26.00 1.40
N LEU A 18 32.09 -25.75 2.41
CA LEU A 18 30.62 -25.82 2.32
C LEU A 18 30.12 -24.48 1.75
N PRO A 19 29.20 -24.48 0.78
CA PRO A 19 28.58 -23.23 0.33
C PRO A 19 27.77 -22.62 1.47
N ALA A 20 27.86 -21.29 1.63
CA ALA A 20 27.25 -20.53 2.71
C ALA A 20 25.71 -20.75 2.85
N ILE A 21 25.05 -21.20 1.80
CA ILE A 21 23.61 -21.52 1.77
C ILE A 21 23.28 -22.78 2.62
N LEU A 22 24.25 -23.69 2.82
CA LEU A 22 24.00 -24.92 3.59
C LEU A 22 24.19 -24.72 5.11
N LEU A 23 24.85 -23.63 5.50
CA LEU A 23 25.13 -23.35 6.92
C LEU A 23 23.93 -22.77 7.66
N CYS A 24 23.03 -22.05 6.98
CA CYS A 24 21.80 -21.54 7.59
C CYS A 24 20.78 -22.64 7.94
N GLY A 25 20.77 -23.74 7.20
CA GLY A 25 19.85 -24.87 7.46
C GLY A 25 20.25 -25.77 8.64
N LEU A 26 21.49 -25.70 9.11
CA LEU A 26 22.02 -26.56 10.16
C LEU A 26 22.06 -25.89 11.55
N LEU A 27 21.91 -24.57 11.63
CA LEU A 27 22.05 -23.85 12.90
C LEU A 27 20.73 -23.33 13.49
N GLY A 28 19.56 -23.68 12.96
CA GLY A 28 18.26 -23.47 13.63
C GLY A 28 18.01 -22.10 14.28
N ALA A 29 18.73 -21.05 13.87
CA ALA A 29 18.71 -19.74 14.48
C ALA A 29 18.77 -18.63 13.43
N CYS A 30 17.68 -18.50 12.64
CA CYS A 30 17.34 -17.27 11.97
C CYS A 30 15.99 -16.78 12.52
N GLY A 31 15.96 -16.55 13.80
CA GLY A 31 14.87 -15.87 14.50
C GLY A 31 15.45 -14.65 15.17
N GLY A 32 14.86 -13.52 14.86
CA GLY A 32 14.89 -12.21 15.44
C GLY A 32 16.07 -11.79 16.34
N ASP A 33 16.35 -10.53 16.19
CA ASP A 33 17.09 -9.64 17.07
C ASP A 33 18.59 -9.46 16.82
N GLY A 34 18.86 -8.25 16.33
CA GLY A 34 20.00 -7.44 16.71
C GLY A 34 21.39 -8.07 16.71
N TYR A 35 22.00 -8.31 15.54
CA TYR A 35 23.45 -8.49 15.50
C TYR A 35 24.16 -7.13 15.47
N HIS A 36 24.51 -6.62 16.63
CA HIS A 36 25.57 -5.62 16.79
C HIS A 36 26.91 -6.36 16.86
N GLY A 37 27.77 -6.15 15.87
CA GLY A 37 29.16 -6.61 15.88
C GLY A 37 29.43 -7.73 14.87
N GLY A 38 30.38 -7.49 13.99
CA GLY A 38 30.89 -8.49 13.05
C GLY A 38 31.49 -9.68 13.78
N ASN A 39 30.87 -10.84 13.65
CA ASN A 39 31.46 -12.09 14.16
C ASN A 39 32.47 -12.64 13.15
N VAL A 40 33.70 -12.74 13.56
CA VAL A 40 34.77 -13.39 12.79
C VAL A 40 34.76 -14.87 13.12
N PHE A 41 34.36 -15.70 12.19
CA PHE A 41 34.53 -17.15 12.31
C PHE A 41 35.71 -17.58 11.43
N ASN A 42 36.79 -18.05 12.04
CA ASN A 42 37.99 -18.57 11.37
C ASN A 42 38.59 -17.65 10.27
N GLY A 43 38.67 -16.35 10.53
CA GLY A 43 39.27 -15.39 9.58
C GLY A 43 38.42 -15.03 8.36
N VAL A 44 37.18 -15.50 8.29
CA VAL A 44 36.23 -15.08 7.24
C VAL A 44 35.36 -13.97 7.82
N ASN A 45 35.51 -12.76 7.28
CA ASN A 45 34.59 -11.65 7.55
C ASN A 45 33.26 -11.97 6.86
N PHE A 46 32.25 -12.38 7.63
CA PHE A 46 30.88 -12.35 7.14
C PHE A 46 30.40 -10.89 7.12
N VAL A 47 30.32 -10.30 5.95
CA VAL A 47 29.54 -9.08 5.76
C VAL A 47 28.09 -9.51 5.93
N PRO A 48 27.34 -8.97 6.91
CA PRO A 48 25.91 -9.25 7.01
C PRO A 48 25.29 -8.96 5.65
N MET A 49 24.48 -9.86 5.11
CA MET A 49 23.66 -9.54 3.94
C MET A 49 22.84 -8.29 4.33
N GLN A 50 23.16 -7.16 3.73
CA GLN A 50 22.35 -5.96 3.91
C GLN A 50 20.93 -6.30 3.47
N ARG A 51 19.98 -6.10 4.37
CA ARG A 51 18.57 -6.10 4.00
C ARG A 51 18.41 -5.04 2.91
N MET A 52 17.89 -5.42 1.76
CA MET A 52 17.74 -4.52 0.62
C MET A 52 16.26 -4.39 0.27
N ILE A 53 15.82 -3.16 0.10
CA ILE A 53 14.54 -2.89 -0.57
C ILE A 53 14.71 -3.34 -2.02
N THR A 54 13.80 -4.18 -2.50
CA THR A 54 13.87 -4.79 -3.85
C THR A 54 12.78 -4.31 -4.79
N LYS A 55 11.92 -3.39 -4.32
CA LYS A 55 10.77 -2.86 -5.06
C LYS A 55 10.83 -1.34 -5.11
N GLY A 56 10.29 -0.76 -6.17
CA GLY A 56 10.04 0.68 -6.27
C GLY A 56 8.78 1.09 -5.52
N LEU A 57 8.79 2.29 -4.94
CA LEU A 57 7.62 2.91 -4.36
C LEU A 57 6.87 3.70 -5.43
N TRP A 58 5.64 3.29 -5.73
CA TRP A 58 4.76 3.94 -6.68
C TRP A 58 3.71 4.77 -5.95
N ILE A 59 3.45 5.99 -6.44
CA ILE A 59 2.62 6.99 -5.79
C ILE A 59 1.64 7.59 -6.78
N ALA A 60 0.34 7.53 -6.47
CA ALA A 60 -0.68 8.35 -7.11
C ALA A 60 -0.50 9.81 -6.66
N ASN A 61 -0.32 10.75 -7.60
CA ASN A 61 0.14 12.10 -7.28
C ASN A 61 -0.46 13.15 -8.21
N GLY A 62 -1.42 13.92 -7.72
CA GLY A 62 -2.03 15.02 -8.46
C GLY A 62 -2.59 14.59 -9.81
N THR A 63 -1.84 14.72 -10.88
CA THR A 63 -2.21 14.35 -12.26
C THR A 63 -1.24 13.34 -12.89
N ASN A 64 -0.44 12.66 -12.08
CA ASN A 64 0.54 11.69 -12.57
C ASN A 64 0.77 10.56 -11.56
N VAL A 65 1.56 9.59 -11.94
CA VAL A 65 2.06 8.53 -11.04
C VAL A 65 3.58 8.58 -11.03
N LEU A 66 4.16 8.55 -9.83
CA LEU A 66 5.60 8.65 -9.60
C LEU A 66 6.17 7.31 -9.13
N GLU A 67 7.43 7.03 -9.48
CA GLU A 67 8.23 5.97 -8.88
C GLU A 67 9.45 6.54 -8.16
N TYR A 68 9.69 6.08 -6.93
CA TYR A 68 10.94 6.27 -6.19
C TYR A 68 11.63 4.92 -6.02
N VAL A 69 12.92 4.87 -6.36
CA VAL A 69 13.72 3.64 -6.23
C VAL A 69 14.31 3.50 -4.82
N PRO A 70 14.72 2.29 -4.40
CA PRO A 70 15.24 2.03 -3.05
C PRO A 70 16.37 2.96 -2.61
N SER A 71 17.28 3.30 -3.51
CA SER A 71 18.39 4.21 -3.20
C SER A 71 17.95 5.62 -2.79
N GLN A 72 16.75 6.03 -3.18
CA GLN A 72 16.15 7.32 -2.81
C GLN A 72 15.45 7.24 -1.45
N LEU A 73 14.94 6.07 -1.09
CA LEU A 73 14.21 5.82 0.16
C LEU A 73 15.14 5.61 1.36
N THR A 74 16.42 5.32 1.12
CA THR A 74 17.42 5.03 2.17
C THR A 74 18.33 6.20 2.49
N VAL A 75 18.11 7.38 1.91
CA VAL A 75 18.89 8.59 2.20
C VAL A 75 18.46 9.17 3.54
N ALA A 76 19.34 9.11 4.53
CA ALA A 76 19.02 9.59 5.88
C ALA A 76 18.74 11.11 5.92
N GLY A 77 17.72 11.50 6.70
CA GLY A 77 17.35 12.88 6.90
C GLY A 77 16.46 13.47 5.81
N THR A 78 16.45 14.79 5.66
CA THR A 78 15.64 15.47 4.64
C THR A 78 16.31 15.39 3.27
N SER A 79 15.55 14.98 2.27
CA SER A 79 15.99 14.86 0.88
C SER A 79 15.01 15.55 -0.06
N ALA A 80 15.51 16.12 -1.15
CA ALA A 80 14.73 16.65 -2.27
C ALA A 80 14.86 15.74 -3.49
N ALA A 81 14.75 14.43 -3.29
CA ALA A 81 14.91 13.43 -4.34
C ALA A 81 13.88 13.67 -5.48
N VAL A 82 14.37 13.71 -6.71
CA VAL A 82 13.52 13.70 -7.90
C VAL A 82 13.04 12.26 -8.12
N PRO A 83 11.75 12.00 -8.41
CA PRO A 83 11.29 10.65 -8.70
C PRO A 83 12.11 10.03 -9.83
N HIS A 84 12.35 8.72 -9.74
CA HIS A 84 13.08 7.97 -10.75
C HIS A 84 12.31 7.94 -12.07
N LEU A 85 11.02 7.66 -12.00
CA LEU A 85 10.11 7.70 -13.14
C LEU A 85 8.87 8.53 -12.83
N MET A 86 8.31 9.11 -13.89
CA MET A 86 7.06 9.84 -13.84
C MET A 86 6.20 9.40 -15.02
N ASN A 87 5.03 8.84 -14.74
CA ASN A 87 4.03 8.58 -15.76
C ASN A 87 3.10 9.79 -15.87
N ASN A 88 3.28 10.54 -16.94
CA ASN A 88 2.47 11.69 -17.31
C ASN A 88 1.50 11.34 -18.44
N SER A 89 0.93 10.14 -18.43
CA SER A 89 -0.08 9.79 -19.43
C SER A 89 -1.19 10.83 -19.47
N GLY A 90 -1.57 11.24 -20.66
CA GLY A 90 -2.71 12.15 -20.87
C GLY A 90 -4.05 11.58 -20.37
N SER A 91 -4.06 10.32 -19.96
CA SER A 91 -5.22 9.62 -19.42
C SER A 91 -5.51 9.94 -17.95
N PHE A 92 -4.54 10.50 -17.21
CA PHE A 92 -4.75 10.87 -15.82
C PHE A 92 -5.50 12.18 -15.65
N GLY A 93 -6.38 12.23 -14.64
CA GLY A 93 -7.05 13.45 -14.19
C GLY A 93 -6.76 13.75 -12.73
N ALA A 94 -7.04 12.82 -11.84
CA ALA A 94 -6.80 12.94 -10.39
C ALA A 94 -6.60 11.54 -9.76
N PRO A 95 -5.51 10.83 -10.08
CA PRO A 95 -5.25 9.51 -9.53
C PRO A 95 -5.24 9.51 -7.99
N GLN A 96 -5.96 8.58 -7.38
CA GLN A 96 -6.12 8.47 -5.93
C GLN A 96 -5.40 7.26 -5.35
N GLY A 97 -5.44 6.12 -5.99
CA GLY A 97 -4.82 4.89 -5.53
C GLY A 97 -4.03 4.19 -6.62
N VAL A 98 -3.03 3.44 -6.20
CA VAL A 98 -2.23 2.56 -7.07
C VAL A 98 -2.11 1.19 -6.43
N THR A 99 -2.22 0.14 -7.25
CA THR A 99 -1.99 -1.24 -6.80
C THR A 99 -1.40 -2.07 -7.94
N PHE A 100 -0.79 -3.21 -7.61
CA PHE A 100 -0.23 -4.13 -8.59
C PHE A 100 -0.97 -5.46 -8.57
N ASP A 101 -1.26 -5.98 -9.75
CA ASP A 101 -1.73 -7.36 -9.88
C ASP A 101 -0.56 -8.37 -9.81
N ALA A 102 -0.90 -9.66 -9.79
CA ALA A 102 0.11 -10.73 -9.73
C ALA A 102 1.01 -10.83 -10.97
N LYS A 103 0.64 -10.16 -12.08
CA LYS A 103 1.44 -10.09 -13.32
C LYS A 103 2.40 -8.89 -13.30
N GLY A 104 2.30 -8.03 -12.29
CA GLY A 104 3.06 -6.78 -12.17
C GLY A 104 2.49 -5.63 -13.00
N ASN A 105 1.24 -5.72 -13.46
CA ASN A 105 0.56 -4.58 -14.03
C ASN A 105 0.20 -3.59 -12.94
N LEU A 106 0.43 -2.31 -13.21
CA LEU A 106 0.02 -1.20 -12.34
C LEU A 106 -1.43 -0.84 -12.66
N TRP A 107 -2.27 -0.85 -11.64
CA TRP A 107 -3.64 -0.37 -11.69
C TRP A 107 -3.77 0.95 -10.94
N VAL A 108 -4.41 1.93 -11.56
CA VAL A 108 -4.60 3.29 -11.03
C VAL A 108 -6.09 3.57 -10.92
N MET A 109 -6.56 3.92 -9.73
CA MET A 109 -7.91 4.40 -9.48
C MET A 109 -7.93 5.90 -9.74
N ASP A 110 -8.67 6.33 -10.75
CA ASP A 110 -8.74 7.74 -11.13
C ASP A 110 -10.20 8.20 -11.32
N PRO A 111 -10.72 9.00 -10.36
CA PRO A 111 -12.10 9.52 -10.45
C PRO A 111 -12.31 10.55 -11.56
N GLN A 112 -11.25 11.07 -12.15
CA GLN A 112 -11.31 12.09 -13.22
C GLN A 112 -10.47 11.70 -14.46
N ALA A 113 -10.29 10.40 -14.69
CA ALA A 113 -9.54 9.90 -15.83
C ALA A 113 -10.03 10.52 -17.14
N LYS A 114 -9.10 10.82 -18.03
CA LYS A 114 -9.42 11.39 -19.35
C LYS A 114 -9.74 10.28 -20.34
N VAL A 115 -11.02 9.92 -20.43
CA VAL A 115 -11.51 8.88 -21.33
C VAL A 115 -12.19 9.55 -22.53
N ASN A 116 -11.62 9.36 -23.73
CA ASN A 116 -12.08 10.01 -24.97
C ASN A 116 -12.20 11.55 -24.84
N GLY A 117 -11.30 12.16 -24.05
CA GLY A 117 -11.26 13.61 -23.84
C GLY A 117 -12.23 14.14 -22.77
N ALA A 118 -13.00 13.29 -22.12
CA ALA A 118 -13.89 13.65 -21.02
C ALA A 118 -13.38 13.09 -19.68
N GLU A 119 -13.65 13.82 -18.58
CA GLU A 119 -13.43 13.31 -17.23
C GLU A 119 -14.44 12.23 -16.91
N THR A 120 -13.95 11.03 -16.58
CA THR A 120 -14.77 9.86 -16.32
C THR A 120 -14.09 9.01 -15.25
N PRO A 121 -14.79 8.62 -14.17
CA PRO A 121 -14.22 7.69 -13.20
C PRO A 121 -13.80 6.39 -13.86
N ALA A 122 -12.56 5.97 -13.65
CA ALA A 122 -12.01 4.78 -14.29
C ALA A 122 -10.93 4.07 -13.46
N LEU A 123 -10.70 2.82 -13.83
CA LEU A 123 -9.53 2.04 -13.46
C LEU A 123 -8.63 1.95 -14.70
N LEU A 124 -7.37 2.34 -14.55
CA LEU A 124 -6.40 2.40 -15.65
C LEU A 124 -5.31 1.35 -15.41
N GLU A 125 -5.05 0.50 -16.41
CA GLU A 125 -4.03 -0.55 -16.34
C GLU A 125 -2.81 -0.20 -17.19
N PHE A 126 -1.61 -0.33 -16.61
CA PHE A 126 -0.33 -0.21 -17.29
C PHE A 126 0.49 -1.47 -17.14
N SER A 127 0.90 -2.07 -18.26
CA SER A 127 1.73 -3.29 -18.24
C SER A 127 3.16 -3.00 -17.79
N PRO A 128 3.92 -4.01 -17.32
CA PRO A 128 5.34 -3.88 -17.02
C PRO A 128 6.16 -3.33 -18.20
N ALA A 129 5.80 -3.69 -19.43
CA ALA A 129 6.49 -3.17 -20.62
C ALA A 129 6.25 -1.67 -20.82
N GLN A 130 5.06 -1.16 -20.50
CA GLN A 130 4.77 0.26 -20.54
C GLN A 130 5.46 1.02 -19.40
N LEU A 131 5.51 0.43 -18.21
CA LEU A 131 6.25 1.01 -17.09
C LEU A 131 7.74 1.10 -17.42
N ALA A 132 8.32 0.06 -18.05
CA ALA A 132 9.71 0.09 -18.53
C ALA A 132 9.97 1.12 -19.64
N ALA A 133 8.93 1.57 -20.35
CA ALA A 133 9.03 2.59 -21.38
C ALA A 133 8.78 4.01 -20.85
N LEU A 134 8.59 4.20 -19.55
CA LEU A 134 8.42 5.52 -18.95
C LEU A 134 9.69 6.37 -19.15
N GLY A 135 9.51 7.69 -19.26
CA GLY A 135 10.59 8.61 -19.65
C GLY A 135 10.72 8.78 -21.16
N THR A 136 10.02 7.99 -21.96
CA THR A 136 9.85 8.25 -23.41
C THR A 136 8.73 9.26 -23.64
N THR A 137 8.76 9.98 -24.74
CA THR A 137 7.68 10.89 -25.15
C THR A 137 7.07 10.43 -26.48
N PRO A 138 5.73 10.29 -26.54
CA PRO A 138 4.74 10.51 -25.47
C PRO A 138 4.79 9.38 -24.42
N ALA A 139 4.33 9.69 -23.19
CA ALA A 139 4.10 8.67 -22.18
C ALA A 139 3.02 7.69 -22.66
N PRO A 140 3.14 6.38 -22.32
CA PRO A 140 2.20 5.38 -22.81
C PRO A 140 0.79 5.59 -22.25
N ASP A 141 -0.21 5.39 -23.10
CA ASP A 141 -1.60 5.26 -22.67
C ASP A 141 -1.82 3.91 -21.99
N PRO A 142 -2.82 3.78 -21.07
CA PRO A 142 -3.11 2.52 -20.41
C PRO A 142 -3.47 1.41 -21.42
N ILE A 143 -3.06 0.16 -21.15
CA ILE A 143 -3.47 -1.00 -21.97
C ILE A 143 -4.95 -1.33 -21.80
N ALA A 144 -5.50 -1.02 -20.62
CA ALA A 144 -6.93 -1.12 -20.36
C ALA A 144 -7.42 0.09 -19.59
N THR A 145 -8.63 0.54 -19.95
CA THR A 145 -9.39 1.58 -19.25
C THR A 145 -10.76 1.01 -18.95
N ILE A 146 -11.05 0.79 -17.68
CA ILE A 146 -12.34 0.27 -17.23
C ILE A 146 -13.16 1.42 -16.68
N THR A 147 -14.25 1.73 -17.36
CA THR A 147 -15.31 2.64 -16.88
C THR A 147 -16.50 1.84 -16.38
N SER A 148 -17.31 2.43 -15.53
CA SER A 148 -18.53 1.79 -15.04
C SER A 148 -19.50 2.84 -14.52
N THR A 149 -20.79 2.61 -14.69
CA THR A 149 -21.82 3.39 -13.99
C THR A 149 -21.81 3.15 -12.48
N GLY A 150 -21.15 2.07 -12.01
CA GLY A 150 -20.88 1.80 -10.61
C GLY A 150 -19.84 2.74 -10.02
N LEU A 151 -18.86 3.21 -10.79
CA LEU A 151 -17.81 4.13 -10.35
C LEU A 151 -18.30 5.56 -10.29
N ASN A 152 -17.91 6.28 -9.24
CA ASN A 152 -18.08 7.72 -9.10
C ASN A 152 -16.79 8.38 -8.56
N PHE A 153 -16.27 7.86 -7.44
CA PHE A 153 -15.04 8.36 -6.84
C PHE A 153 -14.20 7.16 -6.32
N PRO A 154 -13.66 6.32 -7.24
CA PRO A 154 -12.81 5.19 -6.86
C PRO A 154 -11.57 5.70 -6.15
N GLN A 155 -11.23 5.08 -5.00
CA GLN A 155 -10.15 5.54 -4.14
C GLN A 155 -8.98 4.57 -4.09
N GLN A 156 -9.19 3.43 -3.43
CA GLN A 156 -8.16 2.42 -3.29
C GLN A 156 -8.67 1.06 -3.76
N SER A 157 -7.76 0.16 -4.02
CA SER A 157 -8.12 -1.20 -4.39
C SER A 157 -7.10 -2.21 -3.91
N VAL A 158 -7.59 -3.44 -3.77
CA VAL A 158 -6.78 -4.64 -3.50
C VAL A 158 -7.21 -5.76 -4.42
N PHE A 159 -6.30 -6.70 -4.67
CA PHE A 159 -6.60 -7.93 -5.39
C PHE A 159 -6.81 -9.08 -4.40
N ASP A 160 -7.84 -9.91 -4.63
CA ASP A 160 -7.97 -11.18 -3.94
C ASP A 160 -7.06 -12.27 -4.56
N ALA A 161 -7.00 -13.44 -3.93
CA ALA A 161 -6.17 -14.55 -4.40
C ALA A 161 -6.62 -15.11 -5.77
N GLN A 162 -7.83 -14.81 -6.22
CA GLN A 162 -8.38 -15.19 -7.51
C GLN A 162 -8.07 -14.15 -8.60
N GLY A 163 -7.47 -13.01 -8.23
CA GLY A 163 -7.17 -11.92 -9.12
C GLY A 163 -8.35 -11.00 -9.42
N ASN A 164 -9.41 -11.04 -8.61
CA ASN A 164 -10.47 -10.06 -8.69
C ASN A 164 -10.03 -8.79 -7.97
N GLN A 165 -10.38 -7.63 -8.53
CA GLN A 165 -10.06 -6.33 -7.95
C GLN A 165 -11.25 -5.81 -7.15
N TRP A 166 -11.00 -5.52 -5.88
CA TRP A 166 -11.96 -4.93 -4.94
C TRP A 166 -11.63 -3.45 -4.80
N VAL A 167 -12.60 -2.58 -5.10
CA VAL A 167 -12.40 -1.12 -5.23
C VAL A 167 -13.36 -0.40 -4.30
N THR A 168 -12.86 0.46 -3.43
CA THR A 168 -13.70 1.37 -2.67
C THR A 168 -14.18 2.52 -3.55
N ASP A 169 -15.48 2.81 -3.52
CA ASP A 169 -16.05 4.00 -4.11
C ASP A 169 -16.62 4.90 -3.02
N HIS A 170 -15.86 5.94 -2.71
CA HIS A 170 -16.13 6.85 -1.60
C HIS A 170 -17.51 7.52 -1.73
N ASN A 171 -17.79 8.13 -2.90
CA ASN A 171 -19.01 8.93 -3.07
C ASN A 171 -20.28 8.08 -3.19
N LYS A 172 -20.15 6.81 -3.57
CA LYS A 172 -21.28 5.88 -3.65
C LYS A 172 -21.47 5.05 -2.39
N ASN A 173 -20.56 5.14 -1.46
CA ASN A 173 -20.61 4.34 -0.22
C ASN A 173 -20.65 2.84 -0.51
N THR A 174 -19.81 2.37 -1.46
CA THR A 174 -19.82 0.96 -1.91
C THR A 174 -18.41 0.40 -2.03
N VAL A 175 -18.33 -0.92 -2.03
CA VAL A 175 -17.17 -1.66 -2.53
C VAL A 175 -17.57 -2.40 -3.79
N LEU A 176 -16.82 -2.20 -4.87
CA LEU A 176 -17.08 -2.79 -6.18
C LEU A 176 -16.08 -3.91 -6.44
N VAL A 177 -16.55 -5.03 -7.03
CA VAL A 177 -15.66 -6.13 -7.40
C VAL A 177 -15.72 -6.36 -8.90
N PHE A 178 -14.56 -6.26 -9.53
CA PHE A 178 -14.33 -6.62 -10.93
C PHE A 178 -13.59 -7.95 -10.98
N THR A 179 -14.13 -8.93 -11.71
CA THR A 179 -13.51 -10.26 -11.81
C THR A 179 -12.22 -10.23 -12.63
N ALA A 180 -11.31 -11.18 -12.38
CA ALA A 180 -10.10 -11.37 -13.18
C ALA A 180 -10.42 -11.49 -14.69
N ALA A 181 -11.57 -12.09 -15.06
CA ALA A 181 -12.01 -12.20 -16.44
C ALA A 181 -12.44 -10.84 -17.03
N GLN A 182 -13.06 -9.99 -16.24
CA GLN A 182 -13.39 -8.60 -16.65
C GLN A 182 -12.13 -7.76 -16.82
N LEU A 183 -11.16 -7.91 -15.92
CA LEU A 183 -9.90 -7.18 -15.94
C LEU A 183 -8.94 -7.63 -17.08
N ALA A 184 -9.14 -8.81 -17.64
CA ALA A 184 -8.32 -9.31 -18.75
C ALA A 184 -8.61 -8.64 -20.11
N GLN A 185 -9.58 -7.72 -20.17
CA GLN A 185 -9.95 -7.02 -21.40
C GLN A 185 -9.02 -5.82 -21.60
N THR A 186 -8.54 -5.63 -22.83
CA THR A 186 -7.72 -4.47 -23.21
C THR A 186 -8.57 -3.38 -23.88
N GLY A 187 -8.00 -2.17 -23.99
CA GLY A 187 -8.69 -1.01 -24.52
C GLY A 187 -9.72 -0.42 -23.55
N THR A 188 -10.62 0.41 -24.05
CA THR A 188 -11.64 1.06 -23.21
C THR A 188 -12.90 0.18 -23.12
N ASN A 189 -13.24 -0.21 -21.91
CA ASN A 189 -14.37 -1.09 -21.63
C ASN A 189 -15.30 -0.45 -20.59
N ASN A 190 -16.62 -0.43 -20.89
CA ASN A 190 -17.63 -0.03 -19.92
C ASN A 190 -18.22 -1.28 -19.28
N LEU A 191 -17.83 -1.56 -18.05
CA LEU A 191 -18.16 -2.80 -17.35
C LEU A 191 -19.17 -2.56 -16.22
N VAL A 192 -20.00 -3.56 -15.97
CA VAL A 192 -20.80 -3.62 -14.73
C VAL A 192 -19.99 -4.44 -13.73
N PRO A 193 -19.73 -3.94 -12.50
CA PRO A 193 -19.07 -4.75 -11.49
C PRO A 193 -19.82 -6.07 -11.25
N ALA A 194 -19.08 -7.15 -11.09
CA ALA A 194 -19.69 -8.46 -10.80
C ALA A 194 -20.35 -8.46 -9.42
N VAL A 195 -19.82 -7.67 -8.49
CA VAL A 195 -20.41 -7.46 -7.17
C VAL A 195 -20.36 -5.97 -6.82
N THR A 196 -21.45 -5.49 -6.21
CA THR A 196 -21.53 -4.18 -5.56
C THR A 196 -21.96 -4.39 -4.11
N ILE A 197 -21.05 -4.23 -3.18
CA ILE A 197 -21.33 -4.38 -1.74
C ILE A 197 -21.81 -3.03 -1.20
N THR A 198 -22.93 -3.06 -0.50
CA THR A 198 -23.43 -1.98 0.35
C THR A 198 -23.36 -2.39 1.83
N SER A 199 -23.33 -1.41 2.70
CA SER A 199 -23.48 -1.60 4.15
C SER A 199 -24.03 -0.32 4.77
N ALA A 200 -24.90 -0.48 5.74
CA ALA A 200 -25.37 0.66 6.56
C ALA A 200 -24.22 1.29 7.37
N ASP A 201 -23.15 0.52 7.59
CA ASP A 201 -21.96 0.95 8.34
C ASP A 201 -20.90 1.62 7.47
N PHE A 202 -21.07 1.69 6.15
CA PHE A 202 -20.19 2.46 5.28
C PHE A 202 -20.46 3.95 5.44
N ASN A 203 -19.37 4.71 5.61
CA ASN A 203 -19.37 6.17 5.67
C ASN A 203 -18.13 6.72 4.97
N GLY A 204 -18.19 6.82 3.64
CA GLY A 204 -17.07 7.22 2.81
C GLY A 204 -15.91 6.21 2.86
N PRO A 205 -16.09 4.97 2.35
CA PRO A 205 -15.05 3.96 2.35
C PRO A 205 -13.86 4.42 1.50
N LEU A 206 -12.66 4.42 2.08
CA LEU A 206 -11.40 4.78 1.42
C LEU A 206 -10.40 3.63 1.44
N GLY A 207 -9.71 3.43 2.56
CA GLY A 207 -8.73 2.37 2.74
C GLY A 207 -9.38 1.00 2.64
N ILE A 208 -8.69 0.08 1.98
CA ILE A 208 -9.14 -1.31 1.80
C ILE A 208 -7.92 -2.24 1.90
N ALA A 209 -8.05 -3.29 2.68
CA ALA A 209 -7.01 -4.30 2.83
C ALA A 209 -7.62 -5.68 3.11
N PHE A 210 -6.97 -6.74 2.61
CA PHE A 210 -7.20 -8.10 3.07
C PHE A 210 -6.17 -8.45 4.14
N ASP A 211 -6.63 -9.13 5.20
CA ASP A 211 -5.71 -9.75 6.14
C ASP A 211 -5.23 -11.12 5.62
N ILE A 212 -4.41 -11.81 6.43
CA ILE A 212 -3.86 -13.12 6.07
C ILE A 212 -4.92 -14.24 5.96
N ASN A 213 -6.09 -14.06 6.57
CA ASN A 213 -7.20 -15.00 6.52
C ASN A 213 -8.09 -14.77 5.30
N GLY A 214 -7.89 -13.62 4.61
CA GLY A 214 -8.76 -13.16 3.53
C GLY A 214 -9.98 -12.37 4.01
N ASP A 215 -9.96 -11.91 5.27
CA ASP A 215 -10.99 -11.03 5.80
C ASP A 215 -10.77 -9.62 5.26
N LEU A 216 -11.87 -8.95 4.89
CA LEU A 216 -11.83 -7.63 4.24
C LEU A 216 -12.00 -6.51 5.26
N TRP A 217 -11.03 -5.60 5.30
CA TRP A 217 -11.02 -4.44 6.16
C TRP A 217 -11.21 -3.15 5.36
N ILE A 218 -12.10 -2.27 5.83
CA ILE A 218 -12.46 -1.00 5.18
C ILE A 218 -12.34 0.15 6.19
N ALA A 219 -11.63 1.20 5.81
CA ALA A 219 -11.57 2.46 6.53
C ALA A 219 -12.72 3.38 6.11
N ASN A 220 -13.53 3.82 7.04
CA ASN A 220 -14.58 4.81 6.84
C ASN A 220 -14.03 6.21 7.12
N ASN A 221 -13.70 6.94 6.07
CA ASN A 221 -13.13 8.29 6.18
C ASN A 221 -14.17 9.36 6.52
N GLY A 222 -15.41 9.12 6.22
CA GLY A 222 -16.49 10.12 6.36
C GLY A 222 -16.61 11.03 5.15
N GLY A 223 -17.33 12.12 5.30
CA GLY A 223 -17.34 13.20 4.31
C GLY A 223 -18.36 13.07 3.17
N VAL A 224 -19.09 11.97 3.05
CA VAL A 224 -20.14 11.84 2.02
C VAL A 224 -21.51 12.25 2.58
N PRO A 225 -22.10 13.34 2.10
CA PRO A 225 -23.48 13.65 2.46
C PRO A 225 -24.43 12.66 1.79
N GLY A 226 -25.06 11.76 2.57
CA GLY A 226 -26.41 11.41 2.19
C GLY A 226 -26.68 10.23 1.29
N ALA A 227 -25.81 9.23 1.12
CA ALA A 227 -26.26 8.00 0.46
C ALA A 227 -27.24 7.20 1.35
N ASN A 228 -27.10 7.26 2.67
CA ASN A 228 -28.01 6.62 3.64
C ASN A 228 -28.41 7.54 4.81
N GLY A 229 -28.38 8.88 4.59
CA GLY A 229 -28.74 9.84 5.64
C GLY A 229 -27.64 10.12 6.66
N ALA A 230 -26.43 9.65 6.42
CA ALA A 230 -25.29 9.96 7.26
C ALA A 230 -24.95 11.46 7.17
N THR A 231 -24.73 12.06 8.32
CA THR A 231 -24.23 13.43 8.42
C THR A 231 -22.78 13.46 7.92
N SER A 232 -22.37 14.56 7.31
CA SER A 232 -21.00 14.84 6.80
C SER A 232 -19.92 14.87 7.91
N ALA A 233 -20.02 14.01 8.93
CA ALA A 233 -19.03 13.89 9.97
C ALA A 233 -17.80 13.13 9.47
N ALA A 234 -16.61 13.44 9.99
CA ALA A 234 -15.42 12.63 9.78
C ALA A 234 -15.71 11.19 10.20
N GLY A 235 -15.25 10.23 9.40
CA GLY A 235 -15.34 8.81 9.74
C GLY A 235 -14.46 8.52 10.95
N THR A 236 -14.95 7.69 11.84
CA THR A 236 -14.25 7.27 13.05
C THR A 236 -14.31 5.76 13.24
N THR A 237 -14.45 5.01 12.15
CA THR A 237 -14.54 3.55 12.22
C THR A 237 -13.68 2.86 11.16
N ILE A 238 -13.27 1.67 11.50
CA ILE A 238 -12.72 0.68 10.56
C ILE A 238 -13.57 -0.58 10.73
N VAL A 239 -14.05 -1.15 9.62
CA VAL A 239 -14.96 -2.30 9.65
C VAL A 239 -14.33 -3.52 8.98
N GLU A 240 -14.65 -4.72 9.49
CA GLU A 240 -14.23 -6.00 8.97
C GLU A 240 -15.42 -6.80 8.47
N PHE A 241 -15.22 -7.51 7.38
CA PHE A 241 -16.10 -8.54 6.85
C PHE A 241 -15.31 -9.84 6.71
N LEU A 242 -15.70 -10.88 7.43
CA LEU A 242 -15.04 -12.18 7.39
C LEU A 242 -15.10 -12.78 5.98
N ALA A 243 -14.05 -13.43 5.55
CA ALA A 243 -13.95 -14.09 4.24
C ALA A 243 -15.13 -15.03 3.95
N ALA A 244 -15.65 -15.67 5.00
CA ALA A 244 -16.83 -16.55 4.90
C ALA A 244 -18.14 -15.83 4.55
N HIS A 245 -18.23 -14.53 4.82
CA HIS A 245 -19.39 -13.70 4.56
C HIS A 245 -19.27 -12.86 3.28
N LEU A 246 -18.05 -12.81 2.69
CA LEU A 246 -17.84 -12.10 1.45
C LEU A 246 -18.49 -12.84 0.27
N PRO A 247 -19.16 -12.10 -0.63
CA PRO A 247 -19.79 -12.70 -1.78
C PRO A 247 -18.76 -13.20 -2.80
N ALA A 248 -18.84 -14.45 -3.19
CA ALA A 248 -18.08 -14.93 -4.34
C ALA A 248 -18.64 -14.28 -5.62
N PRO A 249 -17.80 -13.64 -6.46
CA PRO A 249 -18.28 -13.12 -7.73
C PRO A 249 -18.93 -14.22 -8.57
N PRO A 250 -20.15 -13.98 -9.12
CA PRO A 250 -20.85 -14.99 -9.90
C PRO A 250 -20.17 -15.19 -11.26
N ALA A 251 -20.28 -16.38 -11.83
CA ALA A 251 -19.79 -16.67 -13.18
C ALA A 251 -20.52 -15.82 -14.24
N THR A 252 -21.78 -15.47 -13.99
CA THR A 252 -22.62 -14.61 -14.83
C THR A 252 -23.59 -13.82 -13.96
N GLY A 253 -23.93 -12.60 -14.40
CA GLY A 253 -24.83 -11.72 -13.67
C GLY A 253 -24.12 -10.80 -12.68
N VAL A 254 -24.88 -10.15 -11.81
CA VAL A 254 -24.41 -9.14 -10.84
C VAL A 254 -25.01 -9.46 -9.47
N LEU A 255 -24.21 -9.33 -8.42
CA LEU A 255 -24.67 -9.39 -7.03
C LEU A 255 -24.63 -8.01 -6.40
N THR A 256 -25.61 -7.70 -5.57
CA THR A 256 -25.69 -6.45 -4.79
C THR A 256 -26.01 -6.76 -3.34
N PRO A 257 -25.11 -7.44 -2.60
CA PRO A 257 -25.36 -7.76 -1.20
C PRO A 257 -25.26 -6.52 -0.33
N ASP A 258 -26.15 -6.46 0.68
CA ASP A 258 -26.04 -5.51 1.80
C ASP A 258 -25.46 -6.28 2.99
N LEU A 259 -24.23 -5.91 3.39
CA LEU A 259 -23.50 -6.65 4.41
C LEU A 259 -23.47 -5.88 5.73
N THR A 260 -23.53 -6.64 6.82
CA THR A 260 -23.23 -6.12 8.16
C THR A 260 -21.81 -6.52 8.54
N PRO A 261 -20.98 -5.59 9.03
CA PRO A 261 -19.64 -5.93 9.47
C PRO A 261 -19.62 -6.95 10.61
N ASP A 262 -18.66 -7.84 10.61
CA ASP A 262 -18.39 -8.78 11.70
C ASP A 262 -17.69 -8.09 12.87
N VAL A 263 -16.78 -7.16 12.57
CA VAL A 263 -16.11 -6.31 13.56
C VAL A 263 -16.21 -4.84 13.13
N THR A 264 -16.44 -3.98 14.10
CA THR A 264 -16.37 -2.52 13.95
C THR A 264 -15.43 -1.97 15.01
N LEU A 265 -14.31 -1.40 14.58
CA LEU A 265 -13.41 -0.65 15.44
C LEU A 265 -13.84 0.81 15.41
N SER A 266 -14.01 1.40 16.59
CA SER A 266 -14.40 2.80 16.78
C SER A 266 -13.28 3.57 17.46
N ASP A 267 -13.30 4.89 17.35
CA ASP A 267 -12.39 5.77 18.08
C ASP A 267 -12.52 5.55 19.61
N ASP A 268 -11.38 5.48 20.29
CA ASP A 268 -11.29 5.29 21.75
C ASP A 268 -11.56 6.58 22.56
N GLY A 269 -11.89 7.68 21.87
CA GLY A 269 -12.06 9.00 22.46
C GLY A 269 -10.74 9.76 22.64
N GLN A 270 -9.61 9.19 22.17
CA GLN A 270 -8.29 9.80 22.17
C GLN A 270 -7.76 10.06 20.74
N ASN A 271 -8.65 10.04 19.76
CA ASN A 271 -8.35 10.17 18.33
C ASN A 271 -7.53 9.00 17.77
N SER A 272 -7.76 7.80 18.26
CA SER A 272 -7.14 6.60 17.71
C SER A 272 -7.61 6.30 16.28
N ILE A 273 -8.85 6.67 15.93
CA ILE A 273 -9.40 6.57 14.56
C ILE A 273 -10.06 7.88 14.19
N GLN A 274 -9.39 8.68 13.33
CA GLN A 274 -9.85 10.01 12.91
C GLN A 274 -9.69 10.20 11.40
N ALA A 275 -10.80 10.10 10.68
CA ALA A 275 -10.82 10.09 9.22
C ALA A 275 -9.74 9.12 8.66
N PRO A 276 -9.83 7.82 8.99
CA PRO A 276 -8.86 6.83 8.55
C PRO A 276 -8.85 6.79 7.02
N TRP A 277 -7.62 6.88 6.43
CA TRP A 277 -7.49 6.99 4.98
C TRP A 277 -7.01 5.70 4.33
N ALA A 278 -5.88 5.18 4.74
CA ALA A 278 -5.31 3.97 4.19
C ALA A 278 -5.13 2.90 5.28
N LEU A 279 -5.19 1.66 4.86
CA LEU A 279 -5.01 0.47 5.67
C LEU A 279 -3.90 -0.40 5.10
N VAL A 280 -3.05 -0.93 5.95
CA VAL A 280 -2.05 -1.94 5.56
C VAL A 280 -1.81 -2.92 6.70
N PHE A 281 -1.67 -4.21 6.37
CA PHE A 281 -1.26 -5.24 7.32
C PHE A 281 0.24 -5.49 7.28
N ASP A 282 0.86 -5.66 8.44
CA ASP A 282 2.22 -6.19 8.55
C ASP A 282 2.23 -7.73 8.59
N SER A 283 3.42 -8.33 8.56
CA SER A 283 3.56 -9.80 8.57
C SER A 283 3.12 -10.45 9.89
N ARG A 284 3.01 -9.66 10.97
CA ARG A 284 2.49 -10.13 12.27
C ARG A 284 0.96 -10.17 12.26
N GLY A 285 0.32 -9.57 11.25
CA GLY A 285 -1.12 -9.39 11.15
C GLY A 285 -1.64 -8.23 12.00
N HIS A 286 -0.81 -7.24 12.24
CA HIS A 286 -1.22 -5.96 12.79
C HIS A 286 -1.77 -5.08 11.68
N LEU A 287 -2.82 -4.33 11.97
CA LEU A 287 -3.42 -3.36 11.05
C LEU A 287 -2.90 -1.97 11.36
N LEU A 288 -2.21 -1.36 10.39
CA LEU A 288 -1.87 0.06 10.47
C LEU A 288 -2.90 0.89 9.69
N SER A 289 -3.27 2.03 10.28
CA SER A 289 -4.15 3.01 9.67
C SER A 289 -3.54 4.41 9.73
N SER A 290 -3.66 5.17 8.65
CA SER A 290 -3.35 6.59 8.64
C SER A 290 -4.57 7.41 9.05
N ASN A 291 -4.40 8.37 9.97
CA ASN A 291 -5.40 9.34 10.39
C ASN A 291 -5.13 10.67 9.70
N ALA A 292 -5.93 11.03 8.70
CA ALA A 292 -5.71 12.24 7.91
C ALA A 292 -6.05 13.53 8.66
N ASN A 293 -6.98 13.49 9.62
CA ASN A 293 -7.30 14.64 10.45
C ASN A 293 -6.32 14.79 11.61
N ALA A 294 -6.20 16.02 12.14
CA ALA A 294 -5.39 16.29 13.33
C ALA A 294 -5.84 15.38 14.50
N PRO A 295 -4.87 14.78 15.21
CA PRO A 295 -3.42 15.07 15.24
C PRO A 295 -2.54 14.48 14.13
N SER A 296 -3.06 13.96 13.03
CA SER A 296 -2.25 13.43 11.90
C SER A 296 -1.31 12.30 12.35
N THR A 297 -1.85 11.16 12.68
CA THR A 297 -1.10 10.02 13.24
C THR A 297 -1.15 8.80 12.31
N ILE A 298 -0.22 7.89 12.54
CA ILE A 298 -0.37 6.49 12.12
C ILE A 298 -0.60 5.66 13.38
N VAL A 299 -1.61 4.83 13.37
CA VAL A 299 -1.94 3.92 14.49
C VAL A 299 -1.77 2.47 14.08
N ASP A 300 -1.37 1.63 15.02
CA ASP A 300 -1.16 0.18 14.85
C ASP A 300 -2.05 -0.56 15.84
N PHE A 301 -2.90 -1.44 15.33
CA PHE A 301 -3.75 -2.34 16.11
C PHE A 301 -3.24 -3.77 15.97
N SER A 302 -2.95 -4.40 17.11
CA SER A 302 -2.54 -5.82 17.14
C SER A 302 -3.72 -6.74 16.83
N ARG A 303 -3.44 -8.00 16.51
CA ARG A 303 -4.48 -9.04 16.31
C ARG A 303 -5.46 -9.16 17.47
N ALA A 304 -5.00 -8.92 18.70
CA ALA A 304 -5.87 -9.01 19.88
C ALA A 304 -6.90 -7.88 19.88
N GLU A 305 -6.53 -6.69 19.42
CA GLU A 305 -7.40 -5.52 19.33
C GLU A 305 -8.35 -5.59 18.15
N LEU A 306 -7.98 -6.33 17.12
CA LEU A 306 -8.81 -6.58 15.93
C LEU A 306 -9.88 -7.66 16.16
N ALA A 307 -9.80 -8.44 17.24
CA ALA A 307 -10.60 -9.65 17.42
C ALA A 307 -12.07 -9.41 17.77
N ALA A 308 -12.49 -8.18 18.07
CA ALA A 308 -13.86 -7.90 18.48
C ALA A 308 -14.26 -6.42 18.26
N THR A 309 -15.54 -6.20 18.01
CA THR A 309 -16.12 -4.86 17.96
C THR A 309 -15.84 -4.09 19.27
N GLY A 310 -15.38 -2.85 19.12
CA GLY A 310 -15.07 -1.97 20.26
C GLY A 310 -14.30 -0.73 19.90
N ALA A 311 -13.74 -0.09 20.91
CA ALA A 311 -12.89 1.09 20.82
C ALA A 311 -11.49 0.75 21.35
N PRO A 312 -10.68 0.03 20.58
CA PRO A 312 -9.37 -0.45 21.04
C PRO A 312 -8.38 0.71 21.15
N VAL A 313 -7.49 0.58 22.14
CA VAL A 313 -6.34 1.48 22.28
C VAL A 313 -5.22 0.90 21.40
N PRO A 314 -4.67 1.68 20.45
CA PRO A 314 -3.59 1.20 19.58
C PRO A 314 -2.34 0.78 20.38
N VAL A 315 -1.67 -0.29 19.95
CA VAL A 315 -0.38 -0.71 20.55
C VAL A 315 0.77 0.21 20.16
N LEU A 316 0.60 0.96 19.06
CA LEU A 316 1.57 1.93 18.56
C LEU A 316 0.85 3.16 18.03
N ILE A 317 1.40 4.34 18.34
CA ILE A 317 1.00 5.61 17.71
C ILE A 317 2.26 6.34 17.23
N ILE A 318 2.37 6.53 15.93
CA ILE A 318 3.38 7.42 15.35
C ILE A 318 2.77 8.81 15.27
N SER A 319 3.31 9.74 16.04
CA SER A 319 2.86 11.13 16.10
C SER A 319 3.76 12.04 15.24
N PRO A 320 3.25 13.19 14.79
CA PRO A 320 4.04 14.12 14.02
C PRO A 320 5.22 14.67 14.84
N THR A 321 6.38 14.75 14.20
CA THR A 321 7.56 15.50 14.66
C THR A 321 7.90 16.57 13.63
N THR A 322 9.01 17.25 13.80
CA THR A 322 9.52 18.18 12.77
C THR A 322 10.91 17.78 12.33
N LEU A 323 11.14 17.81 11.02
CA LEU A 323 12.46 17.63 10.44
C LEU A 323 12.75 18.80 9.50
N GLY A 324 13.81 19.54 9.77
CA GLY A 324 14.10 20.78 9.03
C GLY A 324 13.01 21.86 9.16
N GLY A 325 12.23 21.85 10.26
CA GLY A 325 11.13 22.78 10.49
C GLY A 325 9.81 22.40 9.78
N ILE A 326 9.76 21.25 9.12
CA ILE A 326 8.58 20.74 8.41
C ILE A 326 7.97 19.59 9.22
N PRO A 327 6.64 19.55 9.45
CA PRO A 327 5.99 18.40 10.08
C PRO A 327 6.23 17.12 9.29
N THR A 328 6.59 16.04 9.97
CA THR A 328 6.85 14.73 9.35
C THR A 328 5.58 13.97 9.00
N LEU A 329 4.47 14.28 9.67
CA LEU A 329 3.12 13.84 9.35
C LEU A 329 2.22 15.08 9.27
N ASP A 330 1.55 15.25 8.13
CA ASP A 330 0.61 16.34 7.86
C ASP A 330 -0.47 15.85 6.89
N ALA A 331 -1.64 15.50 7.42
CA ALA A 331 -2.70 14.78 6.75
C ALA A 331 -2.15 13.54 6.00
N PRO A 332 -1.63 12.52 6.71
CA PRO A 332 -1.12 11.32 6.08
C PRO A 332 -2.26 10.55 5.38
N ASN A 333 -2.15 10.42 4.07
CA ASN A 333 -3.11 9.73 3.24
C ASN A 333 -2.66 8.29 2.96
N GLY A 334 -1.74 8.09 2.02
CA GLY A 334 -1.26 6.76 1.67
C GLY A 334 -0.22 6.23 2.65
N ILE A 335 -0.37 4.96 3.01
CA ILE A 335 0.66 4.18 3.71
C ILE A 335 0.88 2.87 3.00
N CYS A 336 2.11 2.41 2.93
CA CYS A 336 2.45 1.11 2.36
C CYS A 336 3.77 0.58 2.91
N PHE A 337 3.90 -0.74 3.01
CA PHE A 337 5.12 -1.42 3.43
C PHE A 337 5.96 -1.86 2.24
N ASP A 338 7.26 -1.75 2.37
CA ASP A 338 8.19 -2.43 1.47
C ASP A 338 8.38 -3.91 1.87
N ASN A 339 9.29 -4.60 1.18
CA ASN A 339 9.61 -6.01 1.47
C ASN A 339 10.42 -6.23 2.76
N LEU A 340 10.78 -5.17 3.46
CA LEU A 340 11.48 -5.19 4.75
C LEU A 340 10.56 -4.77 5.90
N GLU A 341 9.30 -4.48 5.59
CA GLU A 341 8.33 -3.87 6.50
C GLU A 341 8.74 -2.46 6.97
N ASP A 342 9.51 -1.76 6.14
CA ASP A 342 9.72 -0.34 6.33
C ASP A 342 8.48 0.42 5.79
N LEU A 343 8.01 1.41 6.54
CA LEU A 343 6.74 2.10 6.28
C LEU A 343 6.96 3.39 5.48
N ALA A 344 6.37 3.48 4.31
CA ALA A 344 6.21 4.72 3.58
C ALA A 344 4.90 5.41 3.96
N VAL A 345 4.94 6.71 4.21
CA VAL A 345 3.79 7.55 4.56
C VAL A 345 3.75 8.78 3.66
N LEU A 346 2.64 8.99 2.98
CA LEU A 346 2.43 10.14 2.11
C LEU A 346 1.67 11.24 2.83
N ASN A 347 2.23 12.43 2.88
CA ASN A 347 1.61 13.63 3.44
C ASN A 347 0.92 14.44 2.34
N SER A 348 -0.37 14.69 2.49
CA SER A 348 -1.19 15.39 1.50
C SER A 348 -1.47 16.85 1.83
N ALA A 349 -0.98 17.38 2.94
CA ALA A 349 -1.12 18.78 3.33
C ALA A 349 0.23 19.45 3.53
N GLY A 350 0.23 20.75 3.72
CA GLY A 350 1.41 21.56 3.98
C GLY A 350 2.47 21.45 2.90
N ALA A 351 3.66 21.04 3.29
CA ALA A 351 4.73 20.69 2.34
C ALA A 351 4.56 19.22 1.97
N PHE A 352 3.86 18.93 0.87
CA PHE A 352 3.69 17.57 0.37
C PHE A 352 4.99 16.77 0.49
N GLY A 353 4.93 15.60 1.15
CA GLY A 353 6.14 14.85 1.47
C GLY A 353 5.91 13.36 1.59
N LEU A 354 7.01 12.63 1.51
CA LEU A 354 7.09 11.20 1.77
C LEU A 354 7.98 10.98 2.99
N ALA A 355 7.39 10.52 4.09
CA ALA A 355 8.11 10.07 5.28
C ALA A 355 8.35 8.56 5.20
N PHE A 356 9.58 8.12 5.46
CA PHE A 356 9.96 6.72 5.39
C PHE A 356 10.55 6.28 6.73
N PHE A 357 9.88 5.35 7.39
CA PHE A 357 10.24 4.83 8.71
C PHE A 357 10.75 3.40 8.57
N SER A 358 11.95 3.12 9.06
CA SER A 358 12.40 1.73 9.11
C SER A 358 11.62 0.95 10.15
N ASN A 359 11.44 -0.34 9.94
CA ASN A 359 10.77 -1.24 10.86
C ASN A 359 11.30 -1.12 12.30
N ASN A 360 12.62 -0.93 12.47
CA ASN A 360 13.24 -0.74 13.79
C ASN A 360 12.87 0.58 14.50
N GLN A 361 12.34 1.55 13.77
CA GLN A 361 11.95 2.86 14.32
C GLN A 361 10.49 2.93 14.71
N MET A 362 9.67 1.96 14.31
CA MET A 362 8.26 1.92 14.65
C MET A 362 8.08 1.54 16.12
N VAL A 363 8.32 2.54 16.97
CA VAL A 363 8.08 2.45 18.42
C VAL A 363 7.02 3.48 18.80
N ASN A 364 6.32 3.23 19.89
CA ASN A 364 5.29 4.15 20.36
C ASN A 364 5.86 5.53 20.70
N GLY A 365 5.24 6.58 20.18
CA GLY A 365 5.64 7.95 20.45
C GLY A 365 5.92 8.78 19.19
N ALA A 366 6.43 9.98 19.39
CA ALA A 366 6.83 10.91 18.34
C ALA A 366 8.29 10.67 17.96
N PHE A 367 8.58 10.39 16.71
CA PHE A 367 9.94 10.20 16.21
C PHE A 367 10.07 10.65 14.74
N ALA A 368 11.29 11.02 14.35
CA ALA A 368 11.58 11.45 13.00
C ALA A 368 11.73 10.23 12.07
N PRO A 369 11.25 10.28 10.82
CA PRO A 369 11.52 9.25 9.83
C PRO A 369 13.01 9.15 9.50
N ASN A 370 13.46 7.99 9.01
CA ASN A 370 14.82 7.79 8.51
C ASN A 370 15.09 8.71 7.30
N THR A 371 14.11 8.75 6.39
CA THR A 371 14.15 9.56 5.18
C THR A 371 12.90 10.41 5.11
N PHE A 372 13.06 11.68 4.77
CA PHE A 372 11.95 12.59 4.52
C PHE A 372 12.17 13.28 3.18
N ILE A 373 11.43 12.84 2.16
CA ILE A 373 11.50 13.38 0.81
C ILE A 373 10.49 14.52 0.70
N VAL A 374 10.97 15.74 0.51
CA VAL A 374 10.16 16.95 0.54
C VAL A 374 10.81 18.06 -0.30
N GLY A 375 10.02 18.99 -0.79
CA GLY A 375 10.48 20.16 -1.54
C GLY A 375 10.08 20.10 -3.02
N THR A 376 10.29 21.22 -3.72
CA THR A 376 9.78 21.41 -5.10
C THR A 376 10.35 20.43 -6.13
N ALA A 377 11.56 19.94 -5.91
CA ALA A 377 12.21 18.97 -6.82
C ALA A 377 11.54 17.58 -6.78
N THR A 378 10.82 17.26 -5.71
CA THR A 378 10.15 15.95 -5.55
C THR A 378 8.97 15.79 -6.50
N THR A 379 8.45 16.87 -7.05
CA THR A 379 7.21 16.92 -7.85
C THR A 379 5.97 16.38 -7.11
N LEU A 380 6.07 16.08 -5.82
CA LEU A 380 4.92 15.69 -5.02
C LEU A 380 3.89 16.82 -5.00
N ASN A 381 2.67 16.48 -5.39
CA ASN A 381 1.54 17.40 -5.46
C ASN A 381 0.25 16.64 -5.14
N ALA A 382 -0.25 16.80 -3.93
CA ALA A 382 -1.39 16.05 -3.41
C ALA A 382 -1.23 14.53 -3.56
N PRO A 383 -0.14 13.91 -3.03
CA PRO A 383 0.03 12.47 -3.07
C PRO A 383 -1.08 11.78 -2.26
N ALA A 384 -1.70 10.76 -2.84
CA ALA A 384 -2.87 10.13 -2.25
C ALA A 384 -2.63 8.66 -1.83
N GLY A 385 -2.36 7.76 -2.77
CA GLY A 385 -2.15 6.35 -2.49
C GLY A 385 -0.78 5.86 -2.93
N CYS A 386 -0.24 4.86 -2.26
CA CYS A 386 1.03 4.23 -2.62
C CYS A 386 0.97 2.71 -2.63
N ASN A 387 1.91 2.11 -3.35
CA ASN A 387 2.20 0.68 -3.30
C ASN A 387 3.64 0.41 -3.71
N PHE A 388 4.22 -0.65 -3.18
CA PHE A 388 5.52 -1.15 -3.62
C PHE A 388 5.34 -2.17 -4.74
N GLY A 389 5.88 -1.85 -5.91
CA GLY A 389 5.79 -2.65 -7.12
C GLY A 389 7.15 -3.05 -7.70
N PRO A 390 7.15 -3.75 -8.85
CA PRO A 390 8.38 -4.08 -9.55
C PRO A 390 9.23 -2.83 -9.80
N LEU A 391 10.55 -2.99 -9.64
CA LEU A 391 11.50 -1.97 -10.10
C LEU A 391 11.49 -1.96 -11.62
N VAL A 392 11.47 -0.76 -12.16
CA VAL A 392 11.65 -0.53 -13.58
C VAL A 392 13.08 -0.02 -13.79
N ASN A 393 13.87 -0.77 -14.57
CA ASN A 393 15.29 -0.48 -14.86
C ASN A 393 15.41 0.37 -16.12
#